data_f5900fcc7900ea30ee5b0dcaab789d09
#
_entry.id   f5900fcc7900ea30ee5b0dcaab789d09
#
_cell.length_a   1.000
_cell.length_b   1.000
_cell.length_c   1.000
_cell.angle_alpha   90.00
_cell.angle_beta   90.00
_cell.angle_gamma   90.00
#
_symmetry.space_group_name_H-M   'P 1'
#
loop_
_entity.id
_entity.type
_entity.pdbx_description
1 polymer ?
#
loop_
_entity_poly.entity_id
_entity_poly.type
_entity_poly.pdbx_seq_one_letter_code
_entity_poly.pdbx_strand_id
1 'polypeptide(L)'
;MRIRPISPDLLVTELTARLADAATRAASAAAGPARLRVAVDGAPAAGADDLAAALVDPLRAQGHPVLHVRATDFLRPASLRFELGRTNPDSFYEAWVDEAGLHREVLDPAGPGGSGRLLPSLWDADADRASRARYVDLAPGGVVLVSGSLLLGGGLPFDVTVHLELSPAALRRRTEPAQQWALPAFDRYAEEVVPASFADVVVRADDPRRPALVEPGGND
;
A
#
# COMPACT_ATOMS: atom_id res chain seq x y z
N MET A 1 23.08 -7.10 -3.16
CA MET A 1 21.67 -7.11 -3.56
C MET A 1 21.48 -8.21 -4.58
N ARG A 2 20.62 -9.20 -4.33
CA ARG A 2 20.34 -10.34 -5.22
C ARG A 2 18.91 -10.20 -5.74
N ILE A 3 18.70 -10.43 -7.03
CA ILE A 3 17.37 -10.42 -7.66
C ILE A 3 16.97 -11.86 -7.93
N ARG A 4 15.86 -12.30 -7.35
CA ARG A 4 15.34 -13.65 -7.48
C ARG A 4 14.00 -13.63 -8.24
N PRO A 5 13.96 -14.14 -9.49
CA PRO A 5 12.70 -14.31 -10.20
C PRO A 5 11.73 -15.21 -9.41
N ILE A 6 10.46 -14.89 -9.46
CA ILE A 6 9.41 -15.62 -8.74
C ILE A 6 8.12 -15.63 -9.59
N SER A 7 7.31 -16.67 -9.46
CA SER A 7 5.98 -16.63 -10.07
C SER A 7 5.01 -15.79 -9.23
N PRO A 8 3.95 -15.20 -9.83
CA PRO A 8 2.95 -14.45 -9.08
C PRO A 8 2.35 -15.26 -7.91
N ASP A 9 2.01 -16.51 -8.13
CA ASP A 9 1.41 -17.37 -7.08
C ASP A 9 2.39 -17.63 -5.93
N LEU A 10 3.66 -17.87 -6.25
CA LEU A 10 4.69 -18.07 -5.23
C LEU A 10 4.99 -16.76 -4.48
N LEU A 11 4.94 -15.60 -5.17
CA LEU A 11 5.06 -14.30 -4.52
C LEU A 11 3.96 -14.09 -3.48
N VAL A 12 2.70 -14.37 -3.84
CA VAL A 12 1.57 -14.29 -2.91
C VAL A 12 1.78 -15.26 -1.73
N THR A 13 2.23 -16.48 -2.00
CA THR A 13 2.50 -17.48 -0.96
C THR A 13 3.57 -17.02 0.02
N GLU A 14 4.71 -16.54 -0.47
CA GLU A 14 5.82 -16.07 0.37
C GLU A 14 5.46 -14.79 1.16
N LEU A 15 4.77 -13.84 0.53
CA LEU A 15 4.30 -12.64 1.22
C LEU A 15 3.27 -13.00 2.29
N THR A 16 2.34 -13.91 2.00
CA THR A 16 1.36 -14.38 2.99
C THR A 16 2.04 -14.95 4.22
N ALA A 17 3.00 -15.86 4.05
CA ALA A 17 3.76 -16.43 5.17
C ALA A 17 4.48 -15.34 5.98
N ARG A 18 5.18 -14.42 5.29
CA ARG A 18 5.90 -13.32 5.93
C ARG A 18 5.00 -12.39 6.74
N LEU A 19 3.84 -12.03 6.18
CA LEU A 19 2.87 -11.14 6.84
C LEU A 19 2.17 -11.84 8.02
N ALA A 20 1.83 -13.11 7.90
CA ALA A 20 1.26 -13.90 8.98
C ALA A 20 2.22 -14.05 10.17
N ASP A 21 3.49 -14.33 9.88
CA ASP A 21 4.54 -14.35 10.90
C ASP A 21 4.71 -12.98 11.58
N ALA A 22 4.66 -11.89 10.79
CA ALA A 22 4.74 -10.54 11.33
C ALA A 22 3.53 -10.21 12.22
N ALA A 23 2.31 -10.56 11.78
CA ALA A 23 1.09 -10.37 12.55
C ALA A 23 1.12 -11.14 13.88
N THR A 24 1.59 -12.39 13.85
CA THR A 24 1.76 -13.23 15.05
C THR A 24 2.77 -12.62 16.02
N ARG A 25 3.92 -12.14 15.51
CA ARG A 25 4.92 -11.45 16.35
C ARG A 25 4.37 -10.16 16.94
N ALA A 26 3.69 -9.33 16.15
CA ALA A 26 3.09 -8.08 16.61
C ALA A 26 2.07 -8.35 17.74
N ALA A 27 1.20 -9.34 17.57
CA ALA A 27 0.23 -9.73 18.59
C ALA A 27 0.89 -10.24 19.87
N SER A 28 2.02 -10.94 19.77
CA SER A 28 2.73 -11.51 20.93
C SER A 28 3.59 -10.48 21.66
N ALA A 29 4.12 -9.48 20.98
CA ALA A 29 5.00 -8.45 21.55
C ALA A 29 4.24 -7.28 22.17
N ALA A 30 2.99 -7.06 21.79
CA ALA A 30 2.21 -5.93 22.27
C ALA A 30 1.68 -6.15 23.68
N ALA A 31 1.72 -5.10 24.51
CA ALA A 31 1.10 -5.08 25.84
C ALA A 31 -0.45 -5.02 25.78
N GLY A 32 -1.05 -5.08 24.62
CA GLY A 32 -2.49 -4.98 24.38
C GLY A 32 -2.88 -5.47 22.99
N PRO A 33 -4.15 -5.28 22.59
CA PRO A 33 -4.62 -5.71 21.28
C PRO A 33 -3.83 -5.01 20.18
N ALA A 34 -3.14 -5.79 19.35
CA ALA A 34 -2.35 -5.29 18.22
C ALA A 34 -2.87 -5.86 16.90
N ARG A 35 -2.68 -5.09 15.85
CA ARG A 35 -2.97 -5.44 14.45
C ARG A 35 -1.78 -5.03 13.62
N LEU A 36 -1.52 -5.75 12.55
CA LEU A 36 -0.42 -5.45 11.64
C LEU A 36 -0.91 -4.46 10.58
N ARG A 37 -0.21 -3.34 10.41
CA ARG A 37 -0.46 -2.34 9.38
C ARG A 37 0.55 -2.50 8.26
N VAL A 38 0.07 -2.86 7.07
CA VAL A 38 0.91 -3.18 5.92
C VAL A 38 0.65 -2.19 4.80
N ALA A 39 1.70 -1.57 4.28
CA ALA A 39 1.64 -0.87 3.00
C ALA A 39 1.96 -1.82 1.84
N VAL A 40 1.14 -1.75 0.79
CA VAL A 40 1.46 -2.32 -0.52
C VAL A 40 1.51 -1.15 -1.50
N ASP A 41 2.72 -0.62 -1.67
CA ASP A 41 2.98 0.61 -2.41
C ASP A 41 3.46 0.33 -3.83
N GLY A 42 3.06 1.19 -4.76
CA GLY A 42 3.52 1.15 -6.14
C GLY A 42 2.65 2.00 -7.06
N ALA A 43 3.19 2.40 -8.19
CA ALA A 43 2.39 3.06 -9.22
C ALA A 43 1.19 2.17 -9.63
N PRO A 44 0.05 2.74 -10.09
CA PRO A 44 -1.11 1.94 -10.49
C PRO A 44 -0.75 0.85 -11.51
N ALA A 45 0.15 1.16 -12.42
CA ALA A 45 0.67 0.21 -13.40
C ALA A 45 1.48 -0.95 -12.78
N ALA A 46 1.92 -0.85 -11.52
CA ALA A 46 2.63 -1.94 -10.82
C ALA A 46 1.67 -3.02 -10.29
N GLY A 47 0.39 -2.67 -10.04
CA GLY A 47 -0.62 -3.62 -9.57
C GLY A 47 -0.64 -3.82 -8.06
N ALA A 48 -0.38 -2.76 -7.28
CA ALA A 48 -0.39 -2.82 -5.82
C ALA A 48 -1.75 -3.25 -5.24
N ASP A 49 -2.85 -2.75 -5.81
CA ASP A 49 -4.21 -3.12 -5.39
C ASP A 49 -4.51 -4.60 -5.66
N ASP A 50 -4.09 -5.11 -6.82
CA ASP A 50 -4.29 -6.52 -7.19
C ASP A 50 -3.49 -7.45 -6.26
N LEU A 51 -2.24 -7.09 -5.95
CA LEU A 51 -1.43 -7.86 -5.02
C LEU A 51 -2.02 -7.86 -3.61
N ALA A 52 -2.44 -6.70 -3.12
CA ALA A 52 -3.09 -6.59 -1.81
C ALA A 52 -4.38 -7.41 -1.75
N ALA A 53 -5.20 -7.36 -2.78
CA ALA A 53 -6.42 -8.16 -2.90
C ALA A 53 -6.12 -9.68 -2.90
N ALA A 54 -5.07 -10.10 -3.61
CA ALA A 54 -4.64 -11.50 -3.68
C ALA A 54 -4.13 -12.04 -2.33
N LEU A 55 -3.65 -11.19 -1.43
CA LEU A 55 -3.19 -11.57 -0.09
C LEU A 55 -4.34 -11.79 0.92
N VAL A 56 -5.55 -11.28 0.66
CA VAL A 56 -6.66 -11.28 1.63
C VAL A 56 -7.06 -12.70 2.04
N ASP A 57 -7.43 -13.52 1.09
CA ASP A 57 -7.95 -14.87 1.38
C ASP A 57 -6.86 -15.82 1.91
N PRO A 58 -5.62 -15.82 1.40
CA PRO A 58 -4.54 -16.61 1.99
C PRO A 58 -4.24 -16.25 3.45
N LEU A 59 -4.23 -14.95 3.81
CA LEU A 59 -4.03 -14.53 5.20
C LEU A 59 -5.20 -14.95 6.10
N ARG A 60 -6.44 -14.86 5.61
CA ARG A 60 -7.63 -15.34 6.32
C ARG A 60 -7.55 -16.85 6.54
N ALA A 61 -7.09 -17.61 5.55
CA ALA A 61 -6.90 -19.06 5.68
C ALA A 61 -5.87 -19.43 6.75
N GLN A 62 -4.91 -18.53 7.04
CA GLN A 62 -3.96 -18.69 8.16
C GLN A 62 -4.50 -18.18 9.50
N GLY A 63 -5.78 -17.80 9.58
CA GLY A 63 -6.44 -17.40 10.82
C GLY A 63 -6.32 -15.90 11.15
N HIS A 64 -5.81 -15.07 10.25
CA HIS A 64 -5.73 -13.63 10.46
C HIS A 64 -6.95 -12.94 9.85
N PRO A 65 -7.77 -12.20 10.62
CA PRO A 65 -8.76 -11.28 10.05
C PRO A 65 -8.07 -10.23 9.18
N VAL A 66 -8.61 -9.95 8.00
CA VAL A 66 -7.99 -8.98 7.07
C VAL A 66 -8.98 -7.92 6.64
N LEU A 67 -8.53 -6.67 6.68
CA LEU A 67 -9.18 -5.53 6.04
C LEU A 67 -8.24 -4.97 4.96
N HIS A 68 -8.71 -4.94 3.71
CA HIS A 68 -8.03 -4.26 2.62
C HIS A 68 -8.64 -2.88 2.42
N VAL A 69 -7.80 -1.85 2.43
CA VAL A 69 -8.14 -0.43 2.24
C VAL A 69 -7.31 0.09 1.07
N ARG A 70 -7.94 0.70 0.09
CA ARG A 70 -7.23 1.35 -1.00
C ARG A 70 -7.02 2.82 -0.67
N ALA A 71 -5.84 3.36 -0.92
CA ALA A 71 -5.57 4.79 -0.75
C ALA A 71 -6.49 5.65 -1.63
N THR A 72 -6.97 5.12 -2.75
CA THR A 72 -7.95 5.77 -3.61
C THR A 72 -9.33 5.94 -2.96
N ASP A 73 -9.66 5.18 -1.93
CA ASP A 73 -10.86 5.34 -1.12
C ASP A 73 -10.72 6.45 -0.04
N PHE A 74 -9.55 7.08 0.01
CA PHE A 74 -9.18 8.20 0.89
C PHE A 74 -8.68 9.40 0.10
N LEU A 75 -9.13 9.58 -1.13
CA LEU A 75 -8.82 10.79 -1.89
C LEU A 75 -9.54 12.00 -1.31
N ARG A 76 -8.90 13.16 -1.39
CA ARG A 76 -9.50 14.44 -1.05
C ARG A 76 -10.59 14.81 -2.08
N PRO A 77 -11.56 15.68 -1.74
CA PRO A 77 -12.55 16.16 -2.70
C PRO A 77 -11.94 16.71 -3.98
N ALA A 78 -12.64 16.57 -5.12
CA ALA A 78 -12.16 17.03 -6.41
C ALA A 78 -11.81 18.53 -6.43
N SER A 79 -12.55 19.34 -5.65
CA SER A 79 -12.27 20.78 -5.49
C SER A 79 -10.85 21.05 -4.96
N LEU A 80 -10.30 20.19 -4.11
CA LEU A 80 -8.95 20.30 -3.57
C LEU A 80 -7.93 19.61 -4.50
N ARG A 81 -8.24 18.41 -5.01
CA ARG A 81 -7.33 17.67 -5.89
C ARG A 81 -7.03 18.42 -7.20
N PHE A 82 -8.01 19.16 -7.70
CA PHE A 82 -7.94 19.83 -9.00
C PHE A 82 -7.78 21.35 -8.90
N GLU A 83 -7.45 21.88 -7.73
CA GLU A 83 -7.25 23.31 -7.51
C GLU A 83 -6.19 23.90 -8.48
N LEU A 84 -5.11 23.14 -8.72
CA LEU A 84 -4.05 23.49 -9.65
C LEU A 84 -4.19 22.84 -11.04
N GLY A 85 -5.38 22.32 -11.34
CA GLY A 85 -5.68 21.62 -12.59
C GLY A 85 -5.79 20.09 -12.43
N ARG A 86 -6.52 19.48 -13.37
CA ARG A 86 -6.84 18.02 -13.31
C ARG A 86 -5.65 17.11 -13.60
N THR A 87 -4.61 17.63 -14.21
CA THR A 87 -3.43 16.88 -14.67
C THR A 87 -2.14 17.48 -14.13
N ASN A 88 -2.19 18.03 -12.92
CA ASN A 88 -1.01 18.61 -12.26
C ASN A 88 -0.28 17.52 -11.45
N PRO A 89 0.96 17.13 -11.82
CA PRO A 89 1.69 16.05 -11.15
C PRO A 89 2.13 16.43 -9.72
N ASP A 90 2.42 17.71 -9.44
CA ASP A 90 2.79 18.14 -8.09
C ASP A 90 1.59 18.05 -7.13
N SER A 91 0.42 18.48 -7.59
CA SER A 91 -0.82 18.33 -6.83
C SER A 91 -1.14 16.85 -6.57
N PHE A 92 -0.90 15.97 -7.56
CA PHE A 92 -1.07 14.53 -7.39
C PHE A 92 -0.10 13.97 -6.35
N TYR A 93 1.16 14.39 -6.40
CA TYR A 93 2.19 13.96 -5.47
C TYR A 93 1.91 14.39 -4.02
N GLU A 94 1.47 15.64 -3.82
CA GLU A 94 1.42 16.25 -2.48
C GLU A 94 0.04 16.23 -1.84
N ALA A 95 -1.04 16.20 -2.64
CA ALA A 95 -2.33 16.63 -2.14
C ALA A 95 -3.54 15.75 -2.51
N TRP A 96 -3.35 14.62 -3.19
CA TRP A 96 -4.52 13.84 -3.61
C TRP A 96 -5.04 12.90 -2.53
N VAL A 97 -4.14 12.26 -1.78
CA VAL A 97 -4.54 11.38 -0.68
C VAL A 97 -4.76 12.20 0.59
N ASP A 98 -5.83 11.92 1.30
CA ASP A 98 -6.08 12.41 2.66
C ASP A 98 -5.32 11.51 3.66
N GLU A 99 -4.01 11.77 3.79
CA GLU A 99 -3.17 11.04 4.74
C GLU A 99 -3.64 11.20 6.18
N ALA A 100 -4.15 12.39 6.54
CA ALA A 100 -4.72 12.63 7.87
C ALA A 100 -5.98 11.77 8.09
N GLY A 101 -6.78 11.57 7.05
CA GLY A 101 -7.92 10.64 7.06
C GLY A 101 -7.47 9.20 7.22
N LEU A 102 -6.45 8.75 6.48
CA LEU A 102 -5.88 7.41 6.64
C LEU A 102 -5.31 7.19 8.06
N HIS A 103 -4.60 8.17 8.60
CA HIS A 103 -4.13 8.14 9.99
C HIS A 103 -5.29 7.91 10.95
N ARG A 104 -6.21 8.85 10.99
CA ARG A 104 -7.31 8.91 11.97
C ARG A 104 -8.26 7.73 11.89
N GLU A 105 -8.60 7.28 10.66
CA GLU A 105 -9.67 6.31 10.44
C GLU A 105 -9.18 4.87 10.24
N VAL A 106 -7.89 4.67 9.95
CA VAL A 106 -7.33 3.35 9.60
C VAL A 106 -6.13 3.02 10.47
N LEU A 107 -5.06 3.83 10.38
CA LEU A 107 -3.75 3.45 10.93
C LEU A 107 -3.68 3.60 12.46
N ASP A 108 -4.20 4.69 13.01
CA ASP A 108 -4.22 4.90 14.46
C ASP A 108 -5.16 3.90 15.17
N PRO A 109 -6.41 3.66 14.68
CA PRO A 109 -7.27 2.64 15.27
C PRO A 109 -6.73 1.22 15.14
N ALA A 110 -5.90 0.91 14.13
CA ALA A 110 -5.23 -0.36 13.97
C ALA A 110 -3.95 -0.47 14.82
N GLY A 111 -3.37 0.66 15.21
CA GLY A 111 -2.10 0.73 15.94
C GLY A 111 -2.13 0.15 17.34
N PRO A 112 -0.98 0.17 18.04
CA PRO A 112 -0.86 -0.31 19.40
C PRO A 112 -1.85 0.43 20.34
N GLY A 113 -2.68 -0.32 21.05
CA GLY A 113 -3.73 0.25 21.93
C GLY A 113 -4.92 0.86 21.21
N GLY A 114 -4.95 0.83 19.87
CA GLY A 114 -6.04 1.32 19.07
C GLY A 114 -7.32 0.50 19.20
N SER A 115 -8.46 1.13 18.89
CA SER A 115 -9.78 0.53 19.07
C SER A 115 -10.05 -0.70 18.20
N GLY A 116 -9.37 -0.81 17.05
CA GLY A 116 -9.65 -1.81 16.02
C GLY A 116 -10.91 -1.53 15.20
N ARG A 117 -11.54 -0.39 15.41
CA ARG A 117 -12.71 0.04 14.65
C ARG A 117 -12.28 0.97 13.53
N LEU A 118 -12.28 0.48 12.30
CA LEU A 118 -11.67 1.08 11.13
C LEU A 118 -12.73 1.50 10.11
N LEU A 119 -12.50 2.60 9.42
CA LEU A 119 -13.33 3.03 8.30
C LEU A 119 -12.67 2.55 6.98
N PRO A 120 -13.30 1.67 6.19
CA PRO A 120 -12.68 1.12 4.99
C PRO A 120 -12.61 2.09 3.81
N SER A 121 -13.44 3.14 3.81
CA SER A 121 -13.49 4.13 2.74
C SER A 121 -14.05 5.44 3.28
N LEU A 122 -13.41 6.55 2.96
CA LEU A 122 -13.83 7.90 3.36
C LEU A 122 -14.53 8.63 2.19
N TRP A 123 -14.04 8.47 0.98
CA TRP A 123 -14.47 9.24 -0.19
C TRP A 123 -14.68 8.35 -1.42
N ASP A 124 -15.79 8.58 -2.10
CA ASP A 124 -16.09 8.05 -3.43
C ASP A 124 -15.60 9.08 -4.45
N ALA A 125 -14.46 8.81 -5.06
CA ALA A 125 -13.80 9.77 -5.96
C ALA A 125 -14.54 9.95 -7.30
N ASP A 126 -15.28 8.95 -7.74
CA ASP A 126 -16.04 8.99 -9.00
C ASP A 126 -17.31 9.83 -8.84
N ALA A 127 -18.01 9.66 -7.72
CA ALA A 127 -19.20 10.43 -7.38
C ALA A 127 -18.88 11.77 -6.68
N ASP A 128 -17.60 12.01 -6.38
CA ASP A 128 -17.06 13.16 -5.63
C ASP A 128 -17.83 13.49 -4.36
N ARG A 129 -18.03 12.49 -3.52
CA ARG A 129 -18.78 12.61 -2.26
C ARG A 129 -18.27 11.65 -1.19
N ALA A 130 -18.63 11.90 0.08
CA ALA A 130 -18.37 10.97 1.16
C ALA A 130 -18.98 9.59 0.87
N SER A 131 -18.18 8.53 1.03
CA SER A 131 -18.59 7.14 0.77
C SER A 131 -19.69 6.66 1.71
N ARG A 132 -19.79 7.26 2.93
CA ARG A 132 -20.67 6.83 4.02
C ARG A 132 -20.50 5.36 4.37
N ALA A 133 -19.29 4.84 4.23
CA ALA A 133 -18.96 3.49 4.61
C ALA A 133 -19.22 3.27 6.11
N ARG A 134 -19.54 2.03 6.47
CA ARG A 134 -19.67 1.65 7.88
C ARG A 134 -18.32 1.27 8.44
N TYR A 135 -18.11 1.61 9.71
CA TYR A 135 -16.93 1.10 10.44
C TYR A 135 -16.95 -0.42 10.52
N VAL A 136 -15.77 -1.00 10.43
CA VAL A 136 -15.51 -2.43 10.52
C VAL A 136 -14.66 -2.69 11.77
N ASP A 137 -15.08 -3.64 12.60
CA ASP A 137 -14.28 -4.08 13.73
C ASP A 137 -13.29 -5.16 13.26
N LEU A 138 -12.00 -4.85 13.34
CA LEU A 138 -10.93 -5.79 13.06
C LEU A 138 -10.39 -6.34 14.38
N ALA A 139 -10.52 -7.65 14.57
CA ALA A 139 -10.07 -8.31 15.79
C ALA A 139 -8.54 -8.20 16.00
N PRO A 140 -8.04 -8.31 17.24
CA PRO A 140 -6.62 -8.43 17.51
C PRO A 140 -5.98 -9.58 16.71
N GLY A 141 -4.72 -9.41 16.31
CA GLY A 141 -4.04 -10.34 15.39
C GLY A 141 -4.44 -10.20 13.92
N GLY A 142 -5.35 -9.26 13.63
CA GLY A 142 -5.74 -8.95 12.26
C GLY A 142 -4.69 -8.16 11.50
N VAL A 143 -4.84 -8.12 10.17
CA VAL A 143 -3.96 -7.41 9.24
C VAL A 143 -4.76 -6.35 8.48
N VAL A 144 -4.26 -5.13 8.47
CA VAL A 144 -4.73 -4.06 7.59
C VAL A 144 -3.77 -3.95 6.42
N LEU A 145 -4.27 -4.20 5.21
CA LEU A 145 -3.52 -3.97 3.97
C LEU A 145 -3.96 -2.62 3.40
N VAL A 146 -3.07 -1.66 3.34
CA VAL A 146 -3.29 -0.38 2.64
C VAL A 146 -2.54 -0.43 1.33
N SER A 147 -3.28 -0.40 0.21
CA SER A 147 -2.67 -0.40 -1.12
C SER A 147 -2.81 0.95 -1.80
N GLY A 148 -1.85 1.31 -2.63
CA GLY A 148 -1.89 2.52 -3.41
C GLY A 148 -0.53 3.01 -3.86
N SER A 149 -0.48 4.26 -4.26
CA SER A 149 0.74 4.90 -4.73
C SER A 149 1.22 5.96 -3.74
N LEU A 150 2.54 6.19 -3.69
CA LEU A 150 3.15 7.28 -2.93
C LEU A 150 2.91 7.17 -1.40
N LEU A 151 2.82 5.94 -0.88
CA LEU A 151 2.50 5.67 0.52
C LEU A 151 3.70 5.72 1.46
N LEU A 152 4.92 5.63 0.92
CA LEU A 152 6.14 5.56 1.71
C LEU A 152 6.83 6.93 1.82
N GLY A 153 7.57 7.16 2.91
CA GLY A 153 8.33 8.39 3.13
C GLY A 153 7.54 9.55 3.73
N GLY A 154 6.19 9.52 3.71
CA GLY A 154 5.31 10.57 4.26
C GLY A 154 5.03 10.47 5.76
N GLY A 155 5.58 9.47 6.46
CA GLY A 155 5.37 9.32 7.91
C GLY A 155 4.14 8.50 8.29
N LEU A 156 3.46 7.85 7.35
CA LEU A 156 2.38 6.91 7.66
C LEU A 156 2.94 5.71 8.45
N PRO A 157 2.35 5.36 9.62
CA PRO A 157 2.93 4.41 10.55
C PRO A 157 2.64 2.96 10.15
N PHE A 158 3.24 2.48 9.08
CA PHE A 158 3.18 1.08 8.69
C PHE A 158 4.17 0.23 9.49
N ASP A 159 3.79 -1.00 9.80
CA ASP A 159 4.63 -1.98 10.51
C ASP A 159 5.41 -2.86 9.53
N VAL A 160 4.87 -3.05 8.31
CA VAL A 160 5.53 -3.73 7.19
C VAL A 160 5.22 -3.00 5.91
N THR A 161 6.22 -2.88 5.05
CA THR A 161 6.12 -2.17 3.77
C THR A 161 6.54 -3.07 2.62
N VAL A 162 5.68 -3.16 1.60
CA VAL A 162 5.94 -3.86 0.33
C VAL A 162 5.90 -2.83 -0.79
N HIS A 163 6.99 -2.67 -1.52
CA HIS A 163 7.07 -1.76 -2.65
C HIS A 163 7.19 -2.53 -3.98
N LEU A 164 6.27 -2.23 -4.92
CA LEU A 164 6.31 -2.74 -6.28
C LEU A 164 7.04 -1.74 -7.17
N GLU A 165 8.30 -2.01 -7.43
CA GLU A 165 9.18 -1.19 -8.25
C GLU A 165 8.95 -1.45 -9.74
N LEU A 166 8.78 -0.40 -10.52
CA LEU A 166 8.85 -0.42 -11.97
C LEU A 166 10.07 0.38 -12.44
N SER A 167 10.80 -0.15 -13.41
CA SER A 167 11.78 0.68 -14.12
C SER A 167 11.07 1.85 -14.83
N PRO A 168 11.72 3.01 -15.02
CA PRO A 168 11.12 4.14 -15.72
C PRO A 168 10.55 3.78 -17.10
N ALA A 169 11.21 2.87 -17.81
CA ALA A 169 10.75 2.40 -19.12
C ALA A 169 9.48 1.53 -19.01
N ALA A 170 9.39 0.66 -18.01
CA ALA A 170 8.21 -0.16 -17.76
C ALA A 170 7.04 0.70 -17.28
N LEU A 171 7.28 1.65 -16.39
CA LEU A 171 6.29 2.58 -15.90
C LEU A 171 5.64 3.36 -17.06
N ARG A 172 6.44 4.00 -17.91
CA ARG A 172 5.93 4.73 -19.08
C ARG A 172 5.15 3.84 -20.04
N ARG A 173 5.64 2.65 -20.33
CA ARG A 173 4.99 1.71 -21.26
C ARG A 173 3.65 1.18 -20.73
N ARG A 174 3.55 0.96 -19.42
CA ARG A 174 2.38 0.35 -18.76
C ARG A 174 1.37 1.37 -18.26
N THR A 175 1.76 2.63 -18.14
CA THR A 175 0.83 3.69 -17.74
C THR A 175 -0.07 4.05 -18.93
N GLU A 176 -1.38 3.97 -18.71
CA GLU A 176 -2.39 4.33 -19.69
C GLU A 176 -2.18 5.77 -20.21
N PRO A 177 -2.40 6.04 -21.51
CA PRO A 177 -2.16 7.37 -22.10
C PRO A 177 -2.83 8.51 -21.32
N ALA A 178 -4.06 8.29 -20.85
CA ALA A 178 -4.80 9.27 -20.05
C ALA A 178 -4.18 9.58 -18.68
N GLN A 179 -3.27 8.73 -18.18
CA GLN A 179 -2.62 8.86 -16.89
C GLN A 179 -1.13 9.25 -16.98
N GLN A 180 -0.58 9.40 -18.19
CA GLN A 180 0.84 9.72 -18.37
C GLN A 180 1.25 11.08 -17.82
N TRP A 181 0.31 11.98 -17.60
CA TRP A 181 0.55 13.26 -16.94
C TRP A 181 1.06 13.10 -15.50
N ALA A 182 0.79 11.97 -14.84
CA ALA A 182 1.24 11.68 -13.48
C ALA A 182 2.67 11.12 -13.41
N LEU A 183 3.30 10.77 -14.53
CA LEU A 183 4.65 10.21 -14.55
C LEU A 183 5.69 11.06 -13.82
N PRO A 184 5.70 12.41 -13.94
CA PRO A 184 6.65 13.23 -13.20
C PRO A 184 6.54 13.09 -11.68
N ALA A 185 5.34 12.82 -11.14
CA ALA A 185 5.17 12.57 -9.71
C ALA A 185 5.85 11.28 -9.26
N PHE A 186 5.83 10.23 -10.08
CA PHE A 186 6.54 8.99 -9.79
C PHE A 186 8.05 9.11 -9.97
N ASP A 187 8.51 9.89 -10.95
CA ASP A 187 9.94 10.21 -11.11
C ASP A 187 10.43 10.96 -9.85
N ARG A 188 9.68 11.98 -9.38
CA ARG A 188 9.96 12.73 -8.15
C ARG A 188 9.95 11.81 -6.91
N TYR A 189 8.98 10.90 -6.79
CA TYR A 189 8.92 9.93 -5.70
C TYR A 189 10.14 9.01 -5.66
N ALA A 190 10.57 8.53 -6.83
CA ALA A 190 11.75 7.68 -6.93
C ALA A 190 13.04 8.42 -6.53
N GLU A 191 13.14 9.74 -6.81
CA GLU A 191 14.31 10.56 -6.50
C GLU A 191 14.33 11.05 -5.06
N GLU A 192 13.21 11.56 -4.54
CA GLU A 192 13.15 12.20 -3.21
C GLU A 192 12.97 11.19 -2.09
N VAL A 193 12.10 10.19 -2.29
CA VAL A 193 11.78 9.19 -1.26
C VAL A 193 12.67 7.95 -1.38
N VAL A 194 13.03 7.57 -2.60
CA VAL A 194 13.77 6.30 -2.87
C VAL A 194 13.08 5.11 -2.20
N PRO A 195 11.80 4.82 -2.53
CA PRO A 195 10.94 3.91 -1.77
C PRO A 195 11.52 2.51 -1.60
N ALA A 196 12.30 2.02 -2.56
CA ALA A 196 12.99 0.75 -2.47
C ALA A 196 14.02 0.67 -1.33
N SER A 197 14.50 1.80 -0.79
CA SER A 197 15.44 1.83 0.34
C SER A 197 14.76 1.75 1.70
N PHE A 198 13.45 2.02 1.77
CA PHE A 198 12.65 1.98 3.00
C PHE A 198 11.79 0.72 3.11
N ALA A 199 11.47 0.11 1.98
CA ALA A 199 10.57 -1.03 1.97
C ALA A 199 11.23 -2.28 2.56
N ASP A 200 10.49 -2.99 3.43
CA ASP A 200 10.90 -4.28 3.98
C ASP A 200 10.95 -5.36 2.90
N VAL A 201 10.12 -5.21 1.87
CA VAL A 201 10.08 -6.07 0.69
C VAL A 201 10.00 -5.22 -0.57
N VAL A 202 10.93 -5.45 -1.48
CA VAL A 202 10.90 -4.84 -2.82
C VAL A 202 10.65 -5.91 -3.86
N VAL A 203 9.64 -5.67 -4.70
CA VAL A 203 9.27 -6.54 -5.82
C VAL A 203 9.46 -5.77 -7.12
N ARG A 204 10.36 -6.22 -7.98
CA ARG A 204 10.44 -5.72 -9.36
C ARG A 204 9.27 -6.27 -10.16
N ALA A 205 8.43 -5.38 -10.66
CA ALA A 205 7.16 -5.69 -11.31
C ALA A 205 7.12 -5.28 -12.80
N ASP A 206 8.26 -5.14 -13.46
CA ASP A 206 8.36 -4.73 -14.88
C ASP A 206 7.55 -5.63 -15.82
N ASP A 207 7.53 -6.93 -15.52
CA ASP A 207 6.67 -7.92 -16.13
C ASP A 207 5.77 -8.56 -15.06
N PRO A 208 4.44 -8.35 -15.08
CA PRO A 208 3.53 -8.89 -14.06
C PRO A 208 3.48 -10.43 -14.05
N ARG A 209 3.91 -11.08 -15.14
CA ARG A 209 3.98 -12.55 -15.23
C ARG A 209 5.28 -13.10 -14.64
N ARG A 210 6.29 -12.26 -14.46
CA ARG A 210 7.64 -12.63 -14.02
C ARG A 210 8.18 -11.58 -13.04
N PRO A 211 7.52 -11.37 -11.90
CA PRO A 211 8.05 -10.50 -10.87
C PRO A 211 9.37 -11.06 -10.32
N ALA A 212 10.11 -10.22 -9.63
CA ALA A 212 11.31 -10.66 -8.95
C ALA A 212 11.44 -10.00 -7.58
N LEU A 213 11.73 -10.79 -6.56
CA LEU A 213 12.07 -10.29 -5.23
C LEU A 213 13.50 -9.75 -5.22
N VAL A 214 13.66 -8.59 -4.60
CA VAL A 214 14.96 -7.99 -4.31
C VAL A 214 15.35 -8.40 -2.89
N GLU A 215 16.35 -9.25 -2.79
CA GLU A 215 16.87 -9.72 -1.50
C GLU A 215 18.08 -8.87 -1.09
N PRO A 216 18.21 -8.48 0.22
CA PRO A 216 19.42 -7.87 0.70
C PRO A 216 20.60 -8.80 0.39
N GLY A 217 21.72 -8.25 -0.07
CA GLY A 217 22.91 -9.04 -0.28
C GLY A 217 23.36 -9.64 1.05
N GLY A 218 23.44 -10.97 1.13
CA GLY A 218 24.08 -11.61 2.27
C GLY A 218 25.50 -11.08 2.40
N ASN A 219 25.86 -10.55 3.55
CA ASN A 219 27.26 -10.45 3.93
C ASN A 219 27.72 -11.88 4.19
N ASP A 220 28.48 -12.44 3.24
CA ASP A 220 29.35 -13.59 3.50
C ASP A 220 30.51 -13.15 4.39
#